data_51f292fd79500b2c2b42dfcfb350a64f
#
_entry.id   51f292fd79500b2c2b42dfcfb350a64f
#
_cell.length_a   1.000
_cell.length_b   1.000
_cell.length_c   1.000
_cell.angle_alpha   90.00
_cell.angle_beta   90.00
_cell.angle_gamma   90.00
#
_symmetry.space_group_name_H-M   'P 1'
#
loop_
_entity.id
_entity.type
_entity.pdbx_description
1 polymer ?
#
loop_
_entity_poly.entity_id
_entity_poly.type
_entity_poly.pdbx_seq_one_letter_code
_entity_poly.pdbx_strand_id
1 'polypeptide(L)'
;MPKPKLGRGAVIGKDVQFGDNVVVWNYVVIGDNTKIGERTIMGSFVDIGKNVVVGEDCNIQAHVTISNGCIIGDNVFIAPNTSLLNDRYPKSELLTPVTVRNGAIIGGGVTILPNVIVGENAVVAGGSVVTKDVAANTVVMGVPARSAMSLKEYAAKRKAFISAQR
;
A
#
# COMPACT_ATOMS: atom_id res chain seq x y z
N MET A 1 -12.97 5.79 -21.68
CA MET A 1 -12.27 5.49 -20.40
C MET A 1 -11.34 6.66 -20.09
N PRO A 2 -11.24 7.09 -18.83
CA PRO A 2 -10.33 8.14 -18.45
C PRO A 2 -8.88 7.71 -18.76
N LYS A 3 -8.07 8.67 -19.23
CA LYS A 3 -6.66 8.38 -19.54
C LYS A 3 -5.79 8.80 -18.36
N PRO A 4 -5.03 7.89 -17.75
CA PRO A 4 -4.09 8.23 -16.70
C PRO A 4 -2.96 9.10 -17.25
N LYS A 5 -2.35 9.93 -16.39
CA LYS A 5 -1.08 10.59 -16.70
C LYS A 5 0.04 9.57 -16.50
N LEU A 6 0.66 9.11 -17.58
CA LEU A 6 1.75 8.13 -17.54
C LEU A 6 3.13 8.79 -17.63
N GLY A 7 4.00 8.40 -16.73
CA GLY A 7 5.41 8.75 -16.75
C GLY A 7 6.21 7.94 -17.77
N ARG A 8 7.47 8.31 -17.95
CA ARG A 8 8.39 7.65 -18.90
C ARG A 8 8.61 6.18 -18.50
N GLY A 9 8.56 5.28 -19.49
CA GLY A 9 8.87 3.87 -19.29
C GLY A 9 7.86 3.09 -18.46
N ALA A 10 6.65 3.62 -18.23
CA ALA A 10 5.58 2.87 -17.60
C ALA A 10 5.15 1.68 -18.47
N VAL A 11 5.01 0.51 -17.87
CA VAL A 11 4.55 -0.73 -18.53
C VAL A 11 3.20 -1.10 -17.96
N ILE A 12 2.17 -1.09 -18.81
CA ILE A 12 0.78 -1.35 -18.41
C ILE A 12 0.34 -2.68 -19.05
N GLY A 13 -0.12 -3.60 -18.22
CA GLY A 13 -0.63 -4.90 -18.63
C GLY A 13 -1.97 -4.81 -19.36
N LYS A 14 -2.49 -5.96 -19.75
CA LYS A 14 -3.79 -6.08 -20.44
C LYS A 14 -4.94 -5.82 -19.46
N ASP A 15 -6.02 -5.24 -19.97
CA ASP A 15 -7.28 -5.05 -19.23
C ASP A 15 -7.11 -4.27 -17.90
N VAL A 16 -6.09 -3.44 -17.80
CA VAL A 16 -5.91 -2.53 -16.67
C VAL A 16 -6.94 -1.39 -16.76
N GLN A 17 -7.66 -1.14 -15.67
CA GLN A 17 -8.68 -0.12 -15.58
C GLN A 17 -8.19 1.02 -14.68
N PHE A 18 -8.34 2.26 -15.15
CA PHE A 18 -7.99 3.47 -14.39
C PHE A 18 -9.23 4.32 -14.16
N GLY A 19 -9.37 4.82 -12.93
CA GLY A 19 -10.27 5.93 -12.61
C GLY A 19 -9.76 7.25 -13.14
N ASP A 20 -10.52 8.32 -12.88
CA ASP A 20 -10.17 9.67 -13.31
C ASP A 20 -8.95 10.20 -12.54
N ASN A 21 -8.16 11.04 -13.21
CA ASN A 21 -7.03 11.77 -12.60
C ASN A 21 -5.94 10.88 -11.95
N VAL A 22 -5.81 9.62 -12.37
CA VAL A 22 -4.71 8.76 -11.93
C VAL A 22 -3.38 9.27 -12.48
N VAL A 23 -2.36 9.32 -11.62
CA VAL A 23 -0.99 9.70 -11.96
C VAL A 23 -0.05 8.53 -11.72
N VAL A 24 0.63 8.11 -12.77
CA VAL A 24 1.64 7.05 -12.76
C VAL A 24 2.99 7.68 -13.10
N TRP A 25 3.95 7.64 -12.21
CA TRP A 25 5.28 8.18 -12.43
C TRP A 25 6.16 7.24 -13.30
N ASN A 26 7.45 7.53 -13.37
CA ASN A 26 8.37 6.84 -14.28
C ASN A 26 8.61 5.38 -13.88
N TYR A 27 8.73 4.51 -14.89
CA TYR A 27 9.13 3.11 -14.73
C TYR A 27 8.24 2.29 -13.79
N VAL A 28 6.97 2.64 -13.70
CA VAL A 28 5.96 1.84 -13.00
C VAL A 28 5.56 0.65 -13.85
N VAL A 29 5.41 -0.52 -13.24
CA VAL A 29 4.85 -1.72 -13.88
C VAL A 29 3.51 -2.04 -13.24
N ILE A 30 2.48 -2.28 -14.07
CA ILE A 30 1.16 -2.69 -13.61
C ILE A 30 0.74 -3.94 -14.35
N GLY A 31 0.50 -5.03 -13.63
CA GLY A 31 0.10 -6.33 -14.17
C GLY A 31 -1.34 -6.36 -14.68
N ASP A 32 -1.64 -7.41 -15.45
CA ASP A 32 -2.93 -7.60 -16.13
C ASP A 32 -4.12 -7.58 -15.16
N ASN A 33 -5.30 -7.15 -15.64
CA ASN A 33 -6.59 -7.14 -14.95
C ASN A 33 -6.60 -6.33 -13.63
N THR A 34 -5.66 -5.41 -13.45
CA THR A 34 -5.56 -4.56 -12.26
C THR A 34 -6.49 -3.36 -12.38
N LYS A 35 -7.08 -2.96 -11.25
CA LYS A 35 -7.97 -1.79 -11.17
C LYS A 35 -7.36 -0.75 -10.25
N ILE A 36 -7.30 0.49 -10.72
CA ILE A 36 -6.78 1.65 -9.98
C ILE A 36 -7.87 2.69 -9.87
N GLY A 37 -8.25 3.02 -8.65
CA GLY A 37 -9.26 4.04 -8.34
C GLY A 37 -8.80 5.45 -8.71
N GLU A 38 -9.77 6.35 -8.78
CA GLU A 38 -9.54 7.74 -9.19
C GLU A 38 -8.60 8.50 -8.24
N ARG A 39 -7.94 9.54 -8.73
CA ARG A 39 -7.01 10.42 -7.98
C ARG A 39 -5.83 9.70 -7.31
N THR A 40 -5.63 8.41 -7.57
CA THR A 40 -4.51 7.65 -7.04
C THR A 40 -3.21 8.02 -7.73
N ILE A 41 -2.15 8.18 -6.93
CA ILE A 41 -0.81 8.55 -7.38
C ILE A 41 0.15 7.41 -7.07
N MET A 42 0.93 6.99 -8.07
CA MET A 42 1.98 5.99 -7.96
C MET A 42 3.33 6.61 -8.26
N GLY A 43 4.25 6.50 -7.31
CA GLY A 43 5.65 6.95 -7.43
C GLY A 43 6.45 6.12 -8.42
N SER A 44 7.64 6.57 -8.78
CA SER A 44 8.51 5.87 -9.71
C SER A 44 8.93 4.49 -9.20
N PHE A 45 9.10 3.54 -10.12
CA PHE A 45 9.52 2.16 -9.83
C PHE A 45 8.56 1.37 -8.93
N VAL A 46 7.30 1.76 -8.87
CA VAL A 46 6.26 0.92 -8.26
C VAL A 46 6.01 -0.29 -9.14
N ASP A 47 5.92 -1.47 -8.53
CA ASP A 47 5.61 -2.72 -9.20
C ASP A 47 4.30 -3.30 -8.63
N ILE A 48 3.28 -3.34 -9.47
CA ILE A 48 1.96 -3.86 -9.13
C ILE A 48 1.71 -5.13 -9.94
N GLY A 49 1.43 -6.21 -9.24
CA GLY A 49 1.11 -7.51 -9.82
C GLY A 49 -0.23 -7.54 -10.55
N LYS A 50 -0.62 -8.75 -10.98
CA LYS A 50 -1.88 -9.01 -11.67
C LYS A 50 -3.06 -9.08 -10.71
N ASN A 51 -4.27 -8.76 -11.21
CA ASN A 51 -5.53 -8.86 -10.46
C ASN A 51 -5.52 -8.07 -9.14
N VAL A 52 -4.74 -7.01 -9.05
CA VAL A 52 -4.69 -6.10 -7.89
C VAL A 52 -5.84 -5.10 -7.97
N VAL A 53 -6.41 -4.77 -6.83
CA VAL A 53 -7.38 -3.68 -6.71
C VAL A 53 -6.80 -2.60 -5.83
N VAL A 54 -6.72 -1.38 -6.32
CA VAL A 54 -6.34 -0.18 -5.58
C VAL A 54 -7.52 0.78 -5.60
N GLY A 55 -7.92 1.25 -4.44
CA GLY A 55 -9.00 2.22 -4.26
C GLY A 55 -8.64 3.62 -4.76
N GLU A 56 -9.51 4.56 -4.44
CA GLU A 56 -9.36 5.97 -4.80
C GLU A 56 -8.50 6.74 -3.79
N ASP A 57 -7.98 7.90 -4.19
CA ASP A 57 -7.20 8.82 -3.35
C ASP A 57 -5.97 8.18 -2.67
N CYS A 58 -5.44 7.08 -3.22
CA CYS A 58 -4.26 6.43 -2.69
C CYS A 58 -2.97 7.15 -3.09
N ASN A 59 -1.98 7.09 -2.20
CA ASN A 59 -0.64 7.59 -2.46
C ASN A 59 0.39 6.48 -2.23
N ILE A 60 0.82 5.85 -3.32
CA ILE A 60 1.78 4.75 -3.33
C ILE A 60 3.13 5.30 -3.74
N GLN A 61 4.08 5.34 -2.81
CA GLN A 61 5.39 5.97 -3.00
C GLN A 61 6.34 5.07 -3.81
N ALA A 62 7.50 5.63 -4.16
CA ALA A 62 8.48 4.97 -5.01
C ALA A 62 8.95 3.60 -4.45
N HIS A 63 9.27 2.67 -5.37
CA HIS A 63 9.81 1.33 -5.04
C HIS A 63 8.89 0.47 -4.15
N VAL A 64 7.59 0.72 -4.16
CA VAL A 64 6.62 -0.16 -3.51
C VAL A 64 6.34 -1.35 -4.42
N THR A 65 6.31 -2.55 -3.84
CA THR A 65 5.91 -3.80 -4.53
C THR A 65 4.60 -4.31 -3.95
N ILE A 66 3.60 -4.51 -4.81
CA ILE A 66 2.29 -5.05 -4.47
C ILE A 66 2.10 -6.34 -5.25
N SER A 67 2.17 -7.48 -4.59
CA SER A 67 2.04 -8.79 -5.22
C SER A 67 0.63 -9.04 -5.78
N ASN A 68 0.53 -10.04 -6.67
CA ASN A 68 -0.74 -10.41 -7.33
C ASN A 68 -1.90 -10.59 -6.35
N GLY A 69 -3.07 -10.09 -6.71
CA GLY A 69 -4.31 -10.28 -5.99
C GLY A 69 -4.49 -9.43 -4.73
N CYS A 70 -3.51 -8.60 -4.34
CA CYS A 70 -3.65 -7.72 -3.19
C CYS A 70 -4.80 -6.71 -3.39
N ILE A 71 -5.43 -6.35 -2.28
CA ILE A 71 -6.53 -5.38 -2.25
C ILE A 71 -6.14 -4.21 -1.37
N ILE A 72 -6.14 -3.03 -1.94
CA ILE A 72 -5.87 -1.76 -1.27
C ILE A 72 -7.15 -0.93 -1.30
N GLY A 73 -7.63 -0.53 -0.13
CA GLY A 73 -8.80 0.33 0.00
C GLY A 73 -8.54 1.78 -0.40
N ASP A 74 -9.47 2.65 -0.06
CA ASP A 74 -9.41 4.07 -0.41
C ASP A 74 -8.54 4.84 0.58
N ASN A 75 -7.97 5.96 0.12
CA ASN A 75 -7.21 6.91 0.94
C ASN A 75 -6.05 6.23 1.72
N VAL A 76 -5.40 5.23 1.10
CA VAL A 76 -4.26 4.52 1.69
C VAL A 76 -2.96 5.21 1.31
N PHE A 77 -2.08 5.38 2.29
CA PHE A 77 -0.71 5.83 2.08
C PHE A 77 0.26 4.66 2.25
N ILE A 78 1.10 4.40 1.24
CA ILE A 78 2.16 3.39 1.29
C ILE A 78 3.49 4.08 1.01
N ALA A 79 4.35 4.16 2.03
CA ALA A 79 5.65 4.80 1.95
C ALA A 79 6.67 3.96 1.15
N PRO A 80 7.81 4.56 0.75
CA PRO A 80 8.78 3.93 -0.15
C PRO A 80 9.35 2.60 0.37
N ASN A 81 9.76 1.74 -0.58
CA ASN A 81 10.43 0.44 -0.31
C ASN A 81 9.59 -0.55 0.51
N THR A 82 8.27 -0.44 0.46
CA THR A 82 7.34 -1.35 1.14
C THR A 82 6.95 -2.51 0.22
N SER A 83 6.81 -3.71 0.79
CA SER A 83 6.43 -4.92 0.06
C SER A 83 5.21 -5.59 0.68
N LEU A 84 4.19 -5.83 -0.15
CA LEU A 84 3.00 -6.61 0.18
C LEU A 84 3.10 -7.96 -0.51
N LEU A 85 3.21 -9.05 0.26
CA LEU A 85 3.49 -10.39 -0.24
C LEU A 85 2.19 -11.21 -0.42
N ASN A 86 2.24 -12.29 -1.20
CA ASN A 86 1.08 -13.15 -1.45
C ASN A 86 1.36 -14.65 -1.39
N ASP A 87 2.61 -15.07 -1.20
CA ASP A 87 2.98 -16.48 -1.07
C ASP A 87 3.63 -16.73 0.30
N ARG A 88 2.89 -17.43 1.17
CA ARG A 88 3.35 -17.69 2.54
C ARG A 88 4.44 -18.74 2.63
N TYR A 89 4.44 -19.67 1.72
CA TYR A 89 5.41 -20.77 1.64
C TYR A 89 5.92 -20.90 0.20
N PRO A 90 6.82 -20.02 -0.22
CA PRO A 90 7.36 -20.06 -1.58
C PRO A 90 8.08 -21.40 -1.86
N LYS A 91 7.84 -22.02 -2.95
CA LYS A 91 7.00 -21.72 -4.12
C LYS A 91 5.66 -22.44 -3.99
N SER A 92 4.62 -21.78 -3.52
CA SER A 92 3.29 -22.37 -3.36
C SER A 92 2.40 -22.06 -4.58
N GLU A 93 1.52 -22.99 -4.93
CA GLU A 93 0.46 -22.72 -5.90
C GLU A 93 -0.70 -21.94 -5.29
N LEU A 94 -0.79 -21.91 -3.94
CA LEU A 94 -1.82 -21.20 -3.19
C LEU A 94 -1.34 -19.80 -2.82
N LEU A 95 -1.86 -18.80 -3.54
CA LEU A 95 -1.60 -17.41 -3.20
C LEU A 95 -2.64 -16.89 -2.21
N THR A 96 -2.17 -16.21 -1.18
CA THR A 96 -2.97 -15.58 -0.13
C THR A 96 -2.58 -14.12 -0.01
N PRO A 97 -3.16 -13.23 -0.85
CA PRO A 97 -2.74 -11.83 -0.93
C PRO A 97 -3.09 -11.04 0.33
N VAL A 98 -2.39 -9.93 0.50
CA VAL A 98 -2.62 -8.93 1.56
C VAL A 98 -3.86 -8.10 1.24
N THR A 99 -4.61 -7.72 2.29
CA THR A 99 -5.65 -6.71 2.22
C THR A 99 -5.29 -5.52 3.11
N VAL A 100 -5.29 -4.32 2.55
CA VAL A 100 -5.13 -3.06 3.30
C VAL A 100 -6.45 -2.30 3.22
N ARG A 101 -7.04 -2.00 4.37
CA ARG A 101 -8.33 -1.31 4.46
C ARG A 101 -8.16 0.21 4.34
N ASN A 102 -9.30 0.89 4.18
CA ASN A 102 -9.36 2.34 3.94
C ASN A 102 -8.60 3.15 4.99
N GLY A 103 -7.95 4.22 4.56
CA GLY A 103 -7.28 5.17 5.43
C GLY A 103 -6.02 4.66 6.13
N ALA A 104 -5.57 3.43 5.87
CA ALA A 104 -4.37 2.89 6.49
C ALA A 104 -3.11 3.62 6.02
N ILE A 105 -2.12 3.71 6.92
CA ILE A 105 -0.81 4.31 6.66
C ILE A 105 0.26 3.25 6.86
N ILE A 106 0.99 2.94 5.79
CA ILE A 106 2.09 1.98 5.82
C ILE A 106 3.41 2.75 5.69
N GLY A 107 4.24 2.65 6.72
CA GLY A 107 5.57 3.30 6.77
C GLY A 107 6.56 2.72 5.77
N GLY A 108 7.66 3.42 5.55
CA GLY A 108 8.71 3.00 4.61
C GLY A 108 9.44 1.73 5.03
N GLY A 109 9.83 0.91 4.04
CA GLY A 109 10.56 -0.32 4.28
C GLY A 109 9.78 -1.40 5.04
N VAL A 110 8.45 -1.33 5.04
CA VAL A 110 7.59 -2.34 5.69
C VAL A 110 7.48 -3.57 4.82
N THR A 111 7.47 -4.75 5.45
CA THR A 111 7.10 -6.01 4.81
C THR A 111 5.81 -6.54 5.43
N ILE A 112 4.78 -6.75 4.62
CA ILE A 112 3.52 -7.34 5.06
C ILE A 112 3.44 -8.77 4.51
N LEU A 113 3.36 -9.74 5.44
CA LEU A 113 3.33 -11.15 5.07
C LEU A 113 1.97 -11.54 4.46
N PRO A 114 1.95 -12.62 3.66
CA PRO A 114 0.74 -13.11 3.01
C PRO A 114 -0.41 -13.39 3.97
N ASN A 115 -1.64 -13.22 3.50
CA ASN A 115 -2.88 -13.42 4.24
C ASN A 115 -3.12 -12.43 5.40
N VAL A 116 -2.34 -11.36 5.48
CA VAL A 116 -2.53 -10.32 6.51
C VAL A 116 -3.57 -9.31 6.07
N ILE A 117 -4.45 -8.93 7.00
CA ILE A 117 -5.39 -7.82 6.85
C ILE A 117 -4.90 -6.66 7.72
N VAL A 118 -4.61 -5.52 7.09
CA VAL A 118 -4.37 -4.26 7.79
C VAL A 118 -5.69 -3.52 7.91
N GLY A 119 -6.14 -3.31 9.13
CA GLY A 119 -7.43 -2.72 9.46
C GLY A 119 -7.55 -1.24 9.08
N GLU A 120 -8.78 -0.76 9.08
CA GLU A 120 -9.13 0.62 8.73
C GLU A 120 -8.41 1.63 9.63
N ASN A 121 -7.84 2.68 9.01
CA ASN A 121 -7.05 3.72 9.67
C ASN A 121 -5.88 3.19 10.53
N ALA A 122 -5.46 1.94 10.35
CA ALA A 122 -4.29 1.42 11.05
C ALA A 122 -3.01 2.07 10.54
N VAL A 123 -2.02 2.17 11.42
CA VAL A 123 -0.69 2.69 11.09
C VAL A 123 0.35 1.61 11.33
N VAL A 124 1.12 1.30 10.31
CA VAL A 124 2.30 0.43 10.42
C VAL A 124 3.55 1.30 10.38
N ALA A 125 4.33 1.30 11.45
CA ALA A 125 5.55 2.09 11.52
C ALA A 125 6.62 1.57 10.54
N GLY A 126 7.48 2.48 10.06
CA GLY A 126 8.55 2.13 9.12
C GLY A 126 9.47 1.03 9.62
N GLY A 127 10.00 0.21 8.71
CA GLY A 127 10.88 -0.92 8.99
C GLY A 127 10.22 -2.12 9.67
N SER A 128 8.90 -2.13 9.81
CA SER A 128 8.18 -3.23 10.48
C SER A 128 8.00 -4.45 9.58
N VAL A 129 7.92 -5.64 10.19
CA VAL A 129 7.48 -6.89 9.53
C VAL A 129 6.15 -7.31 10.14
N VAL A 130 5.07 -7.18 9.36
CA VAL A 130 3.71 -7.49 9.79
C VAL A 130 3.41 -8.95 9.51
N THR A 131 3.27 -9.75 10.57
CA THR A 131 3.10 -11.21 10.50
C THR A 131 1.69 -11.68 10.87
N LYS A 132 0.84 -10.78 11.36
CA LYS A 132 -0.55 -11.02 11.78
C LYS A 132 -1.40 -9.81 11.44
N ASP A 133 -2.71 -10.01 11.41
CA ASP A 133 -3.67 -8.94 11.18
C ASP A 133 -3.47 -7.77 12.14
N VAL A 134 -3.67 -6.58 11.62
CA VAL A 134 -3.61 -5.32 12.37
C VAL A 134 -5.03 -4.81 12.59
N ALA A 135 -5.41 -4.62 13.84
CA ALA A 135 -6.73 -4.09 14.18
C ALA A 135 -6.90 -2.65 13.66
N ALA A 136 -8.15 -2.29 13.35
CA ALA A 136 -8.47 -0.91 12.96
C ALA A 136 -8.06 0.10 14.05
N ASN A 137 -7.70 1.31 13.63
CA ASN A 137 -7.33 2.42 14.51
C ASN A 137 -6.17 2.11 15.50
N THR A 138 -5.28 1.20 15.12
CA THR A 138 -4.15 0.76 15.93
C THR A 138 -2.84 1.10 15.24
N VAL A 139 -1.83 1.44 16.02
CA VAL A 139 -0.45 1.60 15.54
C VAL A 139 0.36 0.38 15.92
N VAL A 140 1.01 -0.25 14.92
CA VAL A 140 1.92 -1.38 15.13
C VAL A 140 3.33 -1.03 14.70
N MET A 141 4.34 -1.63 15.36
CA MET A 141 5.75 -1.44 15.01
C MET A 141 6.61 -2.66 15.35
N GLY A 142 7.76 -2.75 14.70
CA GLY A 142 8.84 -3.68 15.00
C GLY A 142 8.86 -4.95 14.14
N VAL A 143 9.78 -5.86 14.47
CA VAL A 143 10.03 -7.14 13.78
C VAL A 143 10.03 -8.26 14.81
N PRO A 144 8.98 -9.07 14.88
CA PRO A 144 7.68 -8.90 14.23
C PRO A 144 6.89 -7.72 14.80
N ALA A 145 6.02 -7.10 13.98
CA ALA A 145 5.21 -5.96 14.41
C ALA A 145 4.26 -6.32 15.56
N ARG A 146 4.18 -5.43 16.55
CA ARG A 146 3.30 -5.54 17.71
C ARG A 146 2.57 -4.22 17.93
N SER A 147 1.42 -4.27 18.59
CA SER A 147 0.67 -3.07 18.98
C SER A 147 1.55 -2.18 19.86
N ALA A 148 1.65 -0.91 19.49
CA ALA A 148 2.49 0.08 20.17
C ALA A 148 1.68 1.17 20.85
N MET A 149 0.61 1.64 20.22
CA MET A 149 -0.25 2.69 20.75
C MET A 149 -1.58 2.73 19.98
N SER A 150 -2.54 3.49 20.49
CA SER A 150 -3.77 3.81 19.78
C SER A 150 -3.55 4.85 18.67
N LEU A 151 -4.45 4.90 17.70
CA LEU A 151 -4.42 5.95 16.65
C LEU A 151 -4.57 7.35 17.29
N LYS A 152 -5.34 7.49 18.39
CA LYS A 152 -5.51 8.75 19.11
C LYS A 152 -4.18 9.26 19.68
N GLU A 153 -3.41 8.39 20.31
CA GLU A 153 -2.07 8.72 20.83
C GLU A 153 -1.11 9.08 19.71
N TYR A 154 -1.13 8.33 18.60
CA TYR A 154 -0.34 8.64 17.40
C TYR A 154 -0.67 10.02 16.85
N ALA A 155 -1.96 10.34 16.69
CA ALA A 155 -2.42 11.63 16.20
C ALA A 155 -1.96 12.79 17.11
N ALA A 156 -2.02 12.61 18.43
CA ALA A 156 -1.54 13.59 19.39
C ALA A 156 -0.03 13.83 19.27
N LYS A 157 0.77 12.76 19.18
CA LYS A 157 2.23 12.84 18.97
C LYS A 157 2.57 13.52 17.64
N ARG A 158 1.88 13.16 16.55
CA ARG A 158 2.04 13.79 15.24
C ARG A 158 1.77 15.30 15.29
N LYS A 159 0.67 15.69 15.95
CA LYS A 159 0.31 17.12 16.11
C LYS A 159 1.40 17.88 16.87
N ALA A 160 1.86 17.33 18.00
CA ALA A 160 2.91 17.94 18.82
C ALA A 160 4.22 18.11 18.01
N PHE A 161 4.63 17.07 17.27
CA PHE A 161 5.82 17.12 16.42
C PHE A 161 5.72 18.22 15.35
N ILE A 162 4.59 18.31 14.64
CA ILE A 162 4.39 19.34 13.60
C ILE A 162 4.41 20.74 14.20
N SER A 163 3.81 20.93 15.39
CA SER A 163 3.79 22.23 16.07
C SER A 163 5.17 22.69 16.54
N ALA A 164 6.05 21.75 16.90
CA ALA A 164 7.41 22.05 17.35
C ALA A 164 8.38 22.41 16.19
N GLN A 165 7.98 22.19 14.93
CA GLN A 165 8.79 22.48 13.73
C GLN A 165 8.40 23.81 13.06
N ARG A 166 7.37 24.47 13.54
CA ARG A 166 6.90 25.79 13.08
C ARG A 166 7.35 26.90 14.01
#